data_fd948800ab40d05778f1f9193a3537b4
#
_entry.id   fd948800ab40d05778f1f9193a3537b4
#
_cell.length_a   1.000
_cell.length_b   1.000
_cell.length_c   1.000
_cell.angle_alpha   90.00
_cell.angle_beta   90.00
_cell.angle_gamma   90.00
#
_symmetry.space_group_name_H-M   'P 1'
#
loop_
_entity.id
_entity.type
_entity.pdbx_description
1 polymer ?
#
loop_
_entity_poly.entity_id
_entity_poly.type
_entity_poly.pdbx_seq_one_letter_code
_entity_poly.pdbx_strand_id
1 'polypeptide(L)'
;MNISGTSYKSYAQNHGGRVLLLFLLFLLALYEFYTMGITGFALVCFIPVIALAIIMTFRFRMFVFWTLCFVNYFIQFKNLPFNFPASVPNELLEIILLILAIIEVEELKFERTANIMLWALLIWCGFCTIEVLNDTCGLGINVGAWYTGARMMAFQLLYAFMVYILYITDPKKLTTYLYIWGGLALFAVFWVLKQKTFGFTDAENAWLQSRGRTTHILYGGTLIRYFSIYSDAANFGIGMASTAVAFLIFALTSRIWKHRIFFLLVGAGCTWAMFPSGTRTAIFCLFAGITVYIFLSKSFKIAVPLTIFFGLFVFLLAFTTIGNSNQSIRRMRSAFNRSDASATTRTVNQETMRKYLAEAPWGIGIGMNYDNVPANNKYRKLSTLPPDSEYVFIWQHTGIIGITFFLITTAIMFIGACWVVLFKIKSPSLRGIGSGLCCAFVAIQLGGYGNQVLMQFPNCLVFYGGLALVYALPFFEGEWKEYEESLFAKQEEKKRLKLEKKKALRV
;
A
#
# COMPACT_ATOMS: atom_id res chain seq x y z
N MET A 1 -30.30 49.73 -2.09
CA MET A 1 -29.15 49.07 -1.44
C MET A 1 -27.88 49.69 -2.01
N ASN A 2 -27.36 50.76 -1.41
CA ASN A 2 -26.16 51.49 -1.87
C ASN A 2 -24.92 50.68 -1.48
N ILE A 3 -24.34 49.96 -2.43
CA ILE A 3 -23.00 49.39 -2.24
C ILE A 3 -22.01 50.56 -2.46
N SER A 4 -21.61 51.18 -1.37
CA SER A 4 -20.69 52.32 -1.36
C SER A 4 -19.31 51.91 -1.89
N GLY A 5 -18.82 52.60 -2.91
CA GLY A 5 -17.50 52.42 -3.52
C GLY A 5 -16.31 52.78 -2.61
N THR A 6 -16.55 52.96 -1.32
CA THR A 6 -15.54 53.26 -0.27
C THR A 6 -14.77 52.05 0.24
N SER A 7 -15.28 50.84 0.03
CA SER A 7 -14.65 49.61 0.56
C SER A 7 -13.36 49.19 -0.18
N TYR A 8 -13.31 49.39 -1.50
CA TYR A 8 -12.13 48.95 -2.30
C TYR A 8 -10.91 49.89 -2.12
N LYS A 9 -11.11 51.19 -1.99
CA LYS A 9 -10.00 52.14 -1.76
C LYS A 9 -9.32 51.92 -0.41
N SER A 10 -10.09 51.62 0.64
CA SER A 10 -9.53 51.38 1.97
C SER A 10 -8.77 50.05 2.05
N TYR A 11 -9.25 48.99 1.34
CA TYR A 11 -8.56 47.72 1.30
C TYR A 11 -7.21 47.79 0.59
N ALA A 12 -7.13 48.46 -0.56
CA ALA A 12 -5.90 48.64 -1.32
C ALA A 12 -4.87 49.50 -0.55
N GLN A 13 -5.31 50.52 0.18
CA GLN A 13 -4.43 51.34 1.02
C GLN A 13 -3.85 50.53 2.21
N ASN A 14 -4.66 49.67 2.86
CA ASN A 14 -4.22 48.89 4.01
C ASN A 14 -3.41 47.65 3.62
N HIS A 15 -3.49 47.21 2.36
CA HIS A 15 -2.85 45.97 1.89
C HIS A 15 -2.03 46.20 0.61
N GLY A 16 -1.47 47.37 0.42
CA GLY A 16 -0.74 47.78 -0.80
C GLY A 16 0.33 46.78 -1.26
N GLY A 17 1.09 46.23 -0.31
CA GLY A 17 2.09 45.19 -0.61
C GLY A 17 1.50 43.89 -1.19
N ARG A 18 0.32 43.48 -0.74
CA ARG A 18 -0.37 42.31 -1.28
C ARG A 18 -0.93 42.54 -2.68
N VAL A 19 -1.48 43.74 -2.90
CA VAL A 19 -1.99 44.17 -4.22
C VAL A 19 -0.84 44.27 -5.21
N LEU A 20 0.29 44.84 -4.81
CA LEU A 20 1.49 44.91 -5.64
C LEU A 20 2.02 43.50 -5.98
N LEU A 21 2.07 42.58 -5.02
CA LEU A 21 2.49 41.22 -5.26
C LEU A 21 1.58 40.50 -6.28
N LEU A 22 0.27 40.64 -6.14
CA LEU A 22 -0.69 40.06 -7.10
C LEU A 22 -0.54 40.66 -8.50
N PHE A 23 -0.26 41.97 -8.58
CA PHE A 23 -0.01 42.64 -9.85
C PHE A 23 1.28 42.16 -10.51
N LEU A 24 2.36 42.00 -9.73
CA LEU A 24 3.63 41.41 -10.23
C LEU A 24 3.48 39.98 -10.70
N LEU A 25 2.72 39.15 -9.97
CA LEU A 25 2.40 37.78 -10.39
C LEU A 25 1.58 37.74 -11.71
N PHE A 26 0.66 38.70 -11.86
CA PHE A 26 -0.10 38.84 -13.10
C PHE A 26 0.79 39.25 -14.28
N LEU A 27 1.70 40.23 -14.09
CA LEU A 27 2.67 40.59 -15.12
C LEU A 27 3.61 39.45 -15.49
N LEU A 28 4.06 38.71 -14.49
CA LEU A 28 4.88 37.49 -14.71
C LEU A 28 4.11 36.43 -15.52
N ALA A 29 2.84 36.22 -15.19
CA ALA A 29 2.00 35.30 -15.92
C ALA A 29 1.79 35.69 -17.40
N LEU A 30 1.64 36.99 -17.67
CA LEU A 30 1.57 37.50 -19.03
C LEU A 30 2.90 37.35 -19.78
N TYR A 31 4.01 37.63 -19.12
CA TYR A 31 5.34 37.45 -19.70
C TYR A 31 5.62 35.99 -20.05
N GLU A 32 5.34 35.07 -19.13
CA GLU A 32 5.52 33.61 -19.35
C GLU A 32 4.55 33.08 -20.39
N PHE A 33 3.33 33.61 -20.48
CA PHE A 33 2.42 33.30 -21.58
C PHE A 33 2.97 33.71 -22.95
N TYR A 34 3.62 34.87 -23.02
CA TYR A 34 4.23 35.35 -24.26
C TYR A 34 5.46 34.52 -24.68
N THR A 35 6.29 34.08 -23.71
CA THR A 35 7.54 33.37 -23.98
C THR A 35 7.37 31.88 -24.17
N MET A 36 6.58 31.24 -23.32
CA MET A 36 6.40 29.79 -23.24
C MET A 36 4.97 29.33 -23.58
N GLY A 37 4.09 30.25 -23.96
CA GLY A 37 2.69 29.95 -24.26
C GLY A 37 1.90 29.50 -23.04
N ILE A 38 0.92 28.62 -23.28
CA ILE A 38 0.00 28.15 -22.24
C ILE A 38 0.71 27.40 -21.09
N THR A 39 1.85 26.79 -21.36
CA THR A 39 2.66 26.07 -20.36
C THR A 39 3.29 27.03 -19.36
N GLY A 40 3.87 28.14 -19.79
CA GLY A 40 4.44 29.16 -18.92
C GLY A 40 3.36 29.84 -18.07
N PHE A 41 2.23 30.20 -18.66
CA PHE A 41 1.07 30.70 -17.93
C PHE A 41 0.60 29.75 -16.82
N ALA A 42 0.45 28.45 -17.15
CA ALA A 42 0.06 27.44 -16.17
C ALA A 42 1.04 27.34 -15.00
N LEU A 43 2.37 27.35 -15.28
CA LEU A 43 3.39 27.31 -14.23
C LEU A 43 3.24 28.48 -13.25
N VAL A 44 3.03 29.69 -13.73
CA VAL A 44 2.83 30.87 -12.85
C VAL A 44 1.51 30.76 -12.07
N CYS A 45 0.45 30.27 -12.67
CA CYS A 45 -0.83 30.03 -11.98
C CYS A 45 -0.70 28.99 -10.84
N PHE A 46 0.26 28.06 -10.92
CA PHE A 46 0.53 27.11 -9.85
C PHE A 46 1.27 27.72 -8.64
N ILE A 47 1.93 28.88 -8.76
CA ILE A 47 2.64 29.52 -7.64
C ILE A 47 1.74 29.76 -6.42
N PRO A 48 0.55 30.38 -6.54
CA PRO A 48 -0.37 30.52 -5.40
C PRO A 48 -0.84 29.18 -4.81
N VAL A 49 -1.03 28.18 -5.66
CA VAL A 49 -1.43 26.83 -5.22
C VAL A 49 -0.30 26.18 -4.43
N ILE A 50 0.95 26.29 -4.90
CA ILE A 50 2.14 25.78 -4.19
C ILE A 50 2.31 26.55 -2.87
N ALA A 51 2.17 27.87 -2.85
CA ALA A 51 2.26 28.67 -1.63
C ALA A 51 1.17 28.25 -0.62
N LEU A 52 -0.07 28.04 -1.08
CA LEU A 52 -1.15 27.53 -0.25
C LEU A 52 -0.84 26.13 0.28
N ALA A 53 -0.33 25.23 -0.57
CA ALA A 53 0.06 23.89 -0.16
C ALA A 53 1.17 23.92 0.91
N ILE A 54 2.16 24.80 0.78
CA ILE A 54 3.21 25.01 1.79
C ILE A 54 2.60 25.49 3.12
N ILE A 55 1.72 26.51 3.09
CA ILE A 55 1.03 27.00 4.29
C ILE A 55 0.19 25.88 4.93
N MET A 56 -0.54 25.10 4.13
CA MET A 56 -1.33 23.98 4.62
C MET A 56 -0.44 22.87 5.21
N THR A 57 0.74 22.66 4.64
CA THR A 57 1.72 21.70 5.16
C THR A 57 2.15 22.06 6.59
N PHE A 58 2.52 23.32 6.83
CA PHE A 58 2.93 23.79 8.16
C PHE A 58 1.76 23.94 9.14
N ARG A 59 0.59 24.35 8.65
CA ARG A 59 -0.59 24.58 9.51
C ARG A 59 -1.35 23.30 9.83
N PHE A 60 -1.40 22.36 8.88
CA PHE A 60 -2.21 21.14 8.96
C PHE A 60 -1.39 19.92 8.53
N ARG A 61 -0.40 19.52 9.34
CA ARG A 61 0.47 18.36 9.07
C ARG A 61 -0.28 17.07 8.67
N MET A 62 -1.46 16.84 9.28
CA MET A 62 -2.31 15.70 8.92
C MET A 62 -2.83 15.78 7.48
N PHE A 63 -2.91 16.95 6.89
CA PHE A 63 -3.25 17.10 5.46
C PHE A 63 -2.21 16.42 4.57
N VAL A 64 -0.92 16.61 4.87
CA VAL A 64 0.18 15.96 4.12
C VAL A 64 0.11 14.44 4.26
N PHE A 65 -0.15 13.94 5.48
CA PHE A 65 -0.31 12.50 5.71
C PHE A 65 -1.50 11.90 4.93
N TRP A 66 -2.64 12.58 4.93
CA TRP A 66 -3.78 12.12 4.13
C TRP A 66 -3.51 12.21 2.63
N THR A 67 -2.81 13.26 2.19
CA THR A 67 -2.37 13.39 0.79
C THR A 67 -1.44 12.24 0.41
N LEU A 68 -0.51 11.83 1.27
CA LEU A 68 0.32 10.65 1.04
C LEU A 68 -0.53 9.38 0.84
N CYS A 69 -1.57 9.17 1.66
CA CYS A 69 -2.46 8.02 1.50
C CYS A 69 -3.14 8.00 0.12
N PHE A 70 -3.60 9.16 -0.37
CA PHE A 70 -4.21 9.27 -1.70
C PHE A 70 -3.17 9.09 -2.82
N VAL A 71 -2.05 9.80 -2.76
CA VAL A 71 -0.98 9.71 -3.77
C VAL A 71 -0.50 8.27 -3.89
N ASN A 72 -0.27 7.59 -2.76
CA ASN A 72 0.15 6.19 -2.72
C ASN A 72 -0.76 5.26 -3.55
N TYR A 73 -2.08 5.47 -3.52
CA TYR A 73 -3.01 4.66 -4.29
C TYR A 73 -3.07 5.03 -5.78
N PHE A 74 -2.93 6.31 -6.09
CA PHE A 74 -3.10 6.79 -7.47
C PHE A 74 -1.81 6.91 -8.27
N ILE A 75 -0.64 6.78 -7.62
CA ILE A 75 0.67 6.96 -8.28
C ILE A 75 0.90 6.02 -9.47
N GLN A 76 0.28 4.84 -9.45
CA GLN A 76 0.38 3.84 -10.53
C GLN A 76 -0.79 3.90 -11.52
N PHE A 77 -1.69 4.86 -11.34
CA PHE A 77 -2.89 4.98 -12.17
C PHE A 77 -2.54 5.44 -13.59
N LYS A 78 -2.87 4.63 -14.59
CA LYS A 78 -2.45 4.84 -15.98
C LYS A 78 -3.05 6.09 -16.64
N ASN A 79 -4.14 6.60 -16.09
CA ASN A 79 -4.83 7.79 -16.62
C ASN A 79 -4.31 9.12 -16.06
N LEU A 80 -3.24 9.11 -15.26
CA LEU A 80 -2.61 10.35 -14.83
C LEU A 80 -1.95 11.04 -16.03
N PRO A 81 -2.12 12.37 -16.17
CA PRO A 81 -1.55 13.13 -17.28
C PRO A 81 -0.03 13.30 -17.18
N PHE A 82 0.60 12.77 -16.13
CA PHE A 82 2.00 12.98 -15.81
C PHE A 82 2.77 11.65 -15.83
N ASN A 83 3.93 11.64 -16.46
CA ASN A 83 4.88 10.53 -16.41
C ASN A 83 5.96 10.81 -15.37
N PHE A 84 5.60 10.78 -14.07
CA PHE A 84 6.60 10.83 -13.01
C PHE A 84 7.20 9.43 -12.76
N PRO A 85 8.49 9.35 -12.33
CA PRO A 85 8.99 8.13 -11.69
C PRO A 85 8.08 7.80 -10.50
N ALA A 86 7.48 6.62 -10.53
CA ALA A 86 6.33 6.28 -9.66
C ALA A 86 6.59 6.36 -8.14
N SER A 87 7.86 6.36 -7.71
CA SER A 87 8.20 6.44 -6.28
C SER A 87 8.37 7.87 -5.77
N VAL A 88 8.84 8.79 -6.62
CA VAL A 88 9.28 10.13 -6.19
C VAL A 88 8.21 10.94 -5.44
N PRO A 89 6.94 11.03 -5.88
CA PRO A 89 5.94 11.79 -5.13
C PRO A 89 5.67 11.23 -3.73
N ASN A 90 5.66 9.92 -3.55
CA ASN A 90 5.48 9.30 -2.24
C ASN A 90 6.67 9.59 -1.32
N GLU A 91 7.90 9.36 -1.80
CA GLU A 91 9.13 9.63 -1.07
C GLU A 91 9.23 11.10 -0.65
N LEU A 92 8.88 12.02 -1.55
CA LEU A 92 8.88 13.45 -1.24
C LEU A 92 7.92 13.78 -0.09
N LEU A 93 6.69 13.26 -0.13
CA LEU A 93 5.71 13.47 0.94
C LEU A 93 6.15 12.84 2.25
N GLU A 94 6.77 11.66 2.22
CA GLU A 94 7.32 11.01 3.41
C GLU A 94 8.48 11.81 4.01
N ILE A 95 9.40 12.29 3.19
CA ILE A 95 10.52 13.14 3.63
C ILE A 95 9.99 14.45 4.25
N ILE A 96 9.00 15.10 3.63
CA ILE A 96 8.35 16.28 4.19
C ILE A 96 7.75 15.97 5.56
N LEU A 97 7.04 14.85 5.70
CA LEU A 97 6.47 14.42 6.97
C LEU A 97 7.54 14.17 8.03
N LEU A 98 8.66 13.54 7.67
CA LEU A 98 9.78 13.31 8.59
C LEU A 98 10.46 14.60 9.00
N ILE A 99 10.63 15.57 8.10
CA ILE A 99 11.16 16.91 8.43
C ILE A 99 10.20 17.64 9.39
N LEU A 100 8.89 17.61 9.11
CA LEU A 100 7.88 18.17 10.03
C LEU A 100 7.92 17.50 11.40
N ALA A 101 8.12 16.19 11.44
CA ALA A 101 8.23 15.44 12.70
C ALA A 101 9.46 15.86 13.52
N ILE A 102 10.58 16.20 12.88
CA ILE A 102 11.77 16.72 13.56
C ILE A 102 11.50 18.12 14.14
N ILE A 103 10.80 18.98 13.38
CA ILE A 103 10.45 20.34 13.84
C ILE A 103 9.49 20.30 15.04
N GLU A 104 8.56 19.33 15.05
CA GLU A 104 7.51 19.19 16.05
C GLU A 104 7.81 18.08 17.08
N VAL A 105 9.09 17.83 17.37
CA VAL A 105 9.52 16.72 18.21
C VAL A 105 8.86 16.70 19.61
N GLU A 106 8.56 17.86 20.18
CA GLU A 106 7.91 17.98 21.49
C GLU A 106 6.44 17.55 21.47
N GLU A 107 5.74 17.68 20.34
CA GLU A 107 4.34 17.29 20.20
C GLU A 107 4.16 15.83 19.77
N LEU A 108 5.17 15.25 19.13
CA LEU A 108 5.13 13.88 18.64
C LEU A 108 5.78 12.93 19.63
N LYS A 109 5.08 11.86 19.98
CA LYS A 109 5.53 10.86 20.97
C LYS A 109 6.49 9.86 20.30
N PHE A 110 7.76 10.26 20.15
CA PHE A 110 8.81 9.42 19.55
C PHE A 110 9.07 8.11 20.32
N GLU A 111 8.69 8.04 21.60
CA GLU A 111 8.77 6.81 22.40
C GLU A 111 8.09 5.60 21.74
N ARG A 112 7.05 5.84 20.93
CA ARG A 112 6.33 4.79 20.21
C ARG A 112 7.16 4.14 19.11
N THR A 113 8.15 4.83 18.59
CA THR A 113 9.04 4.34 17.53
C THR A 113 10.06 3.35 18.06
N ALA A 114 10.44 3.44 19.35
CA ALA A 114 11.43 2.60 20.00
C ALA A 114 10.88 1.18 20.25
N ASN A 115 10.74 0.41 19.18
CA ASN A 115 10.21 -0.96 19.23
C ASN A 115 11.04 -1.91 18.36
N ILE A 116 10.74 -3.20 18.42
CA ILE A 116 11.52 -4.24 17.74
C ILE A 116 11.46 -4.11 16.21
N MET A 117 10.37 -3.55 15.66
CA MET A 117 10.25 -3.33 14.21
C MET A 117 11.25 -2.27 13.74
N LEU A 118 11.45 -1.18 14.49
CA LEU A 118 12.47 -0.19 14.17
C LEU A 118 13.87 -0.83 14.08
N TRP A 119 14.24 -1.61 15.09
CA TRP A 119 15.57 -2.26 15.10
C TRP A 119 15.74 -3.22 13.94
N ALA A 120 14.72 -4.02 13.62
CA ALA A 120 14.76 -4.93 12.48
C ALA A 120 14.91 -4.16 11.15
N LEU A 121 14.19 -3.05 10.98
CA LEU A 121 14.31 -2.19 9.78
C LEU A 121 15.68 -1.50 9.72
N LEU A 122 16.22 -1.02 10.84
CA LEU A 122 17.55 -0.42 10.87
C LEU A 122 18.65 -1.43 10.53
N ILE A 123 18.53 -2.67 10.98
CA ILE A 123 19.46 -3.76 10.62
C ILE A 123 19.37 -4.02 9.10
N TRP A 124 18.17 -4.11 8.55
CA TRP A 124 17.96 -4.31 7.11
C TRP A 124 18.47 -3.13 6.29
N CYS A 125 18.17 -1.90 6.69
CA CYS A 125 18.68 -0.69 6.04
C CYS A 125 20.21 -0.61 6.13
N GLY A 126 20.80 -0.95 7.29
CA GLY A 126 22.24 -1.00 7.46
C GLY A 126 22.92 -2.01 6.53
N PHE A 127 22.34 -3.21 6.40
CA PHE A 127 22.79 -4.21 5.44
C PHE A 127 22.74 -3.66 4.01
N CYS A 128 21.58 -3.13 3.58
CA CYS A 128 21.42 -2.55 2.24
C CYS A 128 22.32 -1.33 1.99
N THR A 129 22.74 -0.62 3.04
CA THR A 129 23.73 0.47 2.93
C THR A 129 25.13 -0.08 2.69
N ILE A 130 25.52 -1.14 3.38
CA ILE A 130 26.82 -1.80 3.16
C ILE A 130 26.90 -2.40 1.75
N GLU A 131 25.80 -2.84 1.19
CA GLU A 131 25.70 -3.34 -0.20
C GLU A 131 26.13 -2.33 -1.28
N VAL A 132 26.29 -1.04 -0.96
CA VAL A 132 26.91 -0.06 -1.88
C VAL A 132 28.33 -0.47 -2.28
N LEU A 133 29.03 -1.21 -1.39
CA LEU A 133 30.39 -1.70 -1.59
C LEU A 133 30.43 -3.03 -2.39
N ASN A 134 29.29 -3.60 -2.73
CA ASN A 134 29.21 -4.87 -3.45
C ASN A 134 29.63 -4.69 -4.91
N ASP A 135 30.83 -5.12 -5.23
CA ASP A 135 31.38 -5.13 -6.61
C ASP A 135 31.50 -6.55 -7.17
N THR A 136 30.55 -7.42 -6.91
CA THR A 136 30.53 -8.79 -7.46
C THR A 136 30.60 -8.80 -9.01
N CYS A 137 30.05 -7.78 -9.66
CA CYS A 137 30.10 -7.65 -11.10
C CYS A 137 31.47 -7.14 -11.62
N GLY A 138 32.38 -6.69 -10.78
CA GLY A 138 33.69 -6.13 -11.18
C GLY A 138 33.57 -4.84 -12.01
N LEU A 139 32.55 -4.02 -11.73
CA LEU A 139 32.28 -2.77 -12.46
C LEU A 139 32.63 -1.53 -11.64
N GLY A 140 33.14 -1.72 -10.43
CA GLY A 140 33.34 -0.66 -9.45
C GLY A 140 32.05 -0.23 -8.75
N ILE A 141 32.20 0.66 -7.78
CA ILE A 141 31.08 1.16 -6.98
C ILE A 141 30.17 2.06 -7.83
N ASN A 142 28.89 1.67 -7.99
CA ASN A 142 27.88 2.45 -8.67
C ASN A 142 26.81 2.96 -7.69
N VAL A 143 27.09 4.09 -7.06
CA VAL A 143 26.20 4.70 -6.06
C VAL A 143 24.81 5.04 -6.64
N GLY A 144 24.71 5.45 -7.90
CA GLY A 144 23.45 5.81 -8.55
C GLY A 144 22.55 4.58 -8.76
N ALA A 145 23.10 3.47 -9.24
CA ALA A 145 22.36 2.23 -9.39
C ALA A 145 21.95 1.67 -8.03
N TRP A 146 22.88 1.62 -7.07
CA TRP A 146 22.62 1.19 -5.70
C TRP A 146 21.48 2.02 -5.07
N TYR A 147 21.54 3.36 -5.11
CA TYR A 147 20.51 4.21 -4.52
C TYR A 147 19.13 3.95 -5.13
N THR A 148 19.06 3.77 -6.44
CA THR A 148 17.80 3.47 -7.14
C THR A 148 17.16 2.16 -6.66
N GLY A 149 17.95 1.15 -6.33
CA GLY A 149 17.46 -0.12 -5.78
C GLY A 149 17.20 -0.05 -4.28
N ALA A 150 18.16 0.46 -3.49
CA ALA A 150 18.11 0.46 -2.03
C ALA A 150 16.97 1.30 -1.47
N ARG A 151 16.62 2.43 -2.10
CA ARG A 151 15.52 3.28 -1.66
C ARG A 151 14.18 2.53 -1.61
N MET A 152 13.90 1.70 -2.61
CA MET A 152 12.67 0.90 -2.65
C MET A 152 12.76 -0.35 -1.78
N MET A 153 13.91 -1.00 -1.77
CA MET A 153 14.13 -2.27 -1.08
C MET A 153 14.21 -2.12 0.46
N ALA A 154 14.70 -0.99 0.94
CA ALA A 154 14.95 -0.77 2.37
C ALA A 154 14.38 0.54 2.91
N PHE A 155 14.78 1.69 2.35
CA PHE A 155 14.47 2.99 2.94
C PHE A 155 12.98 3.31 2.92
N GLN A 156 12.27 2.92 1.86
CA GLN A 156 10.83 3.07 1.76
C GLN A 156 10.07 2.36 2.89
N LEU A 157 10.55 1.19 3.32
CA LEU A 157 9.94 0.44 4.42
C LEU A 157 10.13 1.15 5.76
N LEU A 158 11.31 1.74 5.97
CA LEU A 158 11.61 2.54 7.16
C LEU A 158 10.79 3.84 7.19
N TYR A 159 10.64 4.52 6.04
CA TYR A 159 9.82 5.72 5.95
C TYR A 159 8.35 5.41 6.25
N ALA A 160 7.80 4.35 5.68
CA ALA A 160 6.43 3.90 5.97
C ALA A 160 6.24 3.64 7.46
N PHE A 161 7.18 2.92 8.11
CA PHE A 161 7.15 2.69 9.55
C PHE A 161 7.10 4.00 10.35
N MET A 162 8.05 4.91 10.10
CA MET A 162 8.17 6.16 10.85
C MET A 162 6.94 7.05 10.68
N VAL A 163 6.49 7.25 9.44
CA VAL A 163 5.36 8.13 9.14
C VAL A 163 4.07 7.62 9.79
N TYR A 164 3.79 6.32 9.71
CA TYR A 164 2.56 5.79 10.29
C TYR A 164 2.54 5.85 11.82
N ILE A 165 3.64 5.53 12.47
CA ILE A 165 3.72 5.59 13.95
C ILE A 165 3.64 7.02 14.47
N LEU A 166 4.30 7.98 13.81
CA LEU A 166 4.36 9.36 14.26
C LEU A 166 3.06 10.13 14.03
N TYR A 167 2.34 9.85 12.95
CA TYR A 167 1.15 10.64 12.59
C TYR A 167 -0.17 10.04 13.06
N ILE A 168 -0.28 8.72 13.18
CA ILE A 168 -1.48 8.08 13.73
C ILE A 168 -1.29 7.92 15.25
N THR A 169 -1.65 8.95 16.00
CA THR A 169 -1.35 9.09 17.43
C THR A 169 -2.53 8.85 18.34
N ASP A 170 -3.76 8.74 17.83
CA ASP A 170 -4.98 8.62 18.60
C ASP A 170 -6.04 7.74 17.91
N PRO A 171 -7.05 7.25 18.65
CA PRO A 171 -8.11 6.39 18.12
C PRO A 171 -8.91 6.98 16.98
N LYS A 172 -9.10 8.31 16.97
CA LYS A 172 -9.86 9.00 15.93
C LYS A 172 -9.08 9.00 14.61
N LYS A 173 -7.77 9.28 14.66
CA LYS A 173 -6.90 9.23 13.47
C LYS A 173 -6.77 7.80 12.94
N LEU A 174 -6.63 6.81 13.82
CA LEU A 174 -6.62 5.39 13.43
C LEU A 174 -7.91 5.02 12.70
N THR A 175 -9.07 5.35 13.28
CA THR A 175 -10.35 5.08 12.64
C THR A 175 -10.50 5.80 11.30
N THR A 176 -10.08 7.06 11.23
CA THR A 176 -10.08 7.84 9.97
C THR A 176 -9.20 7.19 8.92
N TYR A 177 -7.99 6.74 9.30
CA TYR A 177 -7.10 6.00 8.40
C TYR A 177 -7.77 4.74 7.84
N LEU A 178 -8.43 3.94 8.69
CA LEU A 178 -9.13 2.74 8.23
C LEU A 178 -10.27 3.06 7.26
N TYR A 179 -10.98 4.18 7.47
CA TYR A 179 -12.00 4.66 6.53
C TYR A 179 -11.41 5.13 5.20
N ILE A 180 -10.30 5.86 5.23
CA ILE A 180 -9.60 6.31 4.00
C ILE A 180 -9.08 5.10 3.24
N TRP A 181 -8.37 4.18 3.91
CA TRP A 181 -7.89 2.96 3.28
C TRP A 181 -9.03 2.13 2.68
N GLY A 182 -10.10 1.91 3.44
CA GLY A 182 -11.28 1.19 2.93
C GLY A 182 -11.97 1.91 1.76
N GLY A 183 -12.06 3.23 1.80
CA GLY A 183 -12.62 4.04 0.71
C GLY A 183 -11.79 3.94 -0.57
N LEU A 184 -10.48 4.03 -0.46
CA LEU A 184 -9.55 3.87 -1.59
C LEU A 184 -9.58 2.45 -2.17
N ALA A 185 -9.67 1.44 -1.30
CA ALA A 185 -9.86 0.05 -1.73
C ALA A 185 -11.19 -0.15 -2.46
N LEU A 186 -12.29 0.44 -1.97
CA LEU A 186 -13.59 0.41 -2.69
C LEU A 186 -13.54 1.15 -4.03
N PHE A 187 -12.79 2.23 -4.12
CA PHE A 187 -12.56 2.89 -5.41
C PHE A 187 -11.82 1.95 -6.38
N ALA A 188 -10.80 1.23 -5.91
CA ALA A 188 -10.12 0.23 -6.74
C ALA A 188 -11.04 -0.92 -7.16
N VAL A 189 -11.97 -1.35 -6.29
CA VAL A 189 -13.02 -2.32 -6.62
C VAL A 189 -13.97 -1.77 -7.68
N PHE A 190 -14.41 -0.53 -7.54
CA PHE A 190 -15.24 0.14 -8.54
C PHE A 190 -14.52 0.26 -9.88
N TRP A 191 -13.24 0.62 -9.87
CA TRP A 191 -12.46 0.79 -11.10
C TRP A 191 -12.26 -0.52 -11.86
N VAL A 192 -12.00 -1.64 -11.16
CA VAL A 192 -11.94 -2.95 -11.83
C VAL A 192 -13.28 -3.39 -12.38
N LEU A 193 -14.39 -3.04 -11.72
CA LEU A 193 -15.72 -3.27 -12.26
C LEU A 193 -15.92 -2.47 -13.55
N LYS A 194 -15.53 -1.19 -13.57
CA LYS A 194 -15.53 -0.33 -14.77
C LYS A 194 -14.70 -0.95 -15.89
N GLN A 195 -13.46 -1.36 -15.61
CA GLN A 195 -12.61 -2.01 -16.61
C GLN A 195 -13.26 -3.27 -17.22
N LYS A 196 -13.96 -4.04 -16.38
CA LYS A 196 -14.61 -5.29 -16.81
C LYS A 196 -15.89 -5.06 -17.61
N THR A 197 -16.69 -4.05 -17.26
CA THR A 197 -18.02 -3.79 -17.87
C THR A 197 -17.96 -2.81 -19.03
N PHE A 198 -17.20 -1.72 -18.89
CA PHE A 198 -17.10 -0.64 -19.88
C PHE A 198 -15.78 -0.67 -20.68
N GLY A 199 -14.86 -1.58 -20.33
CA GLY A 199 -13.56 -1.68 -20.98
C GLY A 199 -12.51 -0.74 -20.38
N PHE A 200 -11.33 -0.81 -20.99
CA PHE A 200 -10.18 0.02 -20.64
C PHE A 200 -10.27 1.40 -21.27
N THR A 201 -9.66 2.38 -20.64
CA THR A 201 -9.44 3.70 -21.25
C THR A 201 -8.33 3.64 -22.29
N ASP A 202 -8.16 4.68 -23.11
CA ASP A 202 -7.11 4.74 -24.12
C ASP A 202 -5.71 4.60 -23.50
N ALA A 203 -5.45 5.27 -22.38
CA ALA A 203 -4.18 5.17 -21.65
C ALA A 203 -3.92 3.75 -21.08
N GLU A 204 -4.95 3.12 -20.54
CA GLU A 204 -4.88 1.73 -20.05
C GLU A 204 -4.66 0.75 -21.20
N ASN A 205 -5.33 0.94 -22.34
CA ASN A 205 -5.14 0.13 -23.55
C ASN A 205 -3.74 0.32 -24.13
N ALA A 206 -3.23 1.54 -24.22
CA ALA A 206 -1.88 1.82 -24.67
C ALA A 206 -0.84 1.11 -23.80
N TRP A 207 -0.98 1.19 -22.47
CA TRP A 207 -0.12 0.45 -21.54
C TRP A 207 -0.25 -1.07 -21.71
N LEU A 208 -1.47 -1.58 -21.83
CA LEU A 208 -1.76 -3.01 -21.97
C LEU A 208 -1.11 -3.57 -23.25
N GLN A 209 -1.15 -2.86 -24.36
CA GLN A 209 -0.55 -3.29 -25.63
C GLN A 209 0.98 -3.16 -25.63
N SER A 210 1.54 -2.14 -25.01
CA SER A 210 2.99 -1.87 -25.03
C SER A 210 3.77 -2.69 -24.00
N ARG A 211 3.26 -2.78 -22.75
CA ARG A 211 3.98 -3.39 -21.63
C ARG A 211 3.26 -4.57 -20.97
N GLY A 212 1.93 -4.58 -21.01
CA GLY A 212 1.10 -5.56 -20.32
C GLY A 212 0.73 -6.80 -21.15
N ARG A 213 0.96 -6.80 -22.46
CA ARG A 213 0.39 -7.79 -23.39
C ARG A 213 0.69 -9.24 -23.02
N THR A 214 1.92 -9.54 -22.70
CA THR A 214 2.38 -10.91 -22.40
C THR A 214 1.89 -11.44 -21.06
N THR A 215 1.62 -10.56 -20.09
CA THR A 215 1.28 -10.90 -18.71
C THR A 215 -0.21 -10.72 -18.38
N HIS A 216 -0.94 -9.91 -19.16
CA HIS A 216 -2.33 -9.56 -18.90
C HIS A 216 -3.31 -10.11 -19.95
N ILE A 217 -2.85 -10.33 -21.21
CA ILE A 217 -3.67 -10.92 -22.27
C ILE A 217 -3.22 -12.37 -22.46
N LEU A 218 -3.97 -13.31 -21.96
CA LEU A 218 -3.61 -14.72 -21.93
C LEU A 218 -4.50 -15.55 -22.83
N TYR A 219 -4.01 -16.74 -23.20
CA TYR A 219 -4.73 -17.72 -24.02
C TYR A 219 -5.28 -17.12 -25.31
N GLY A 220 -4.43 -16.39 -26.08
CA GLY A 220 -4.84 -15.79 -27.34
C GLY A 220 -5.89 -14.69 -27.23
N GLY A 221 -5.97 -14.02 -26.08
CA GLY A 221 -6.93 -12.92 -25.85
C GLY A 221 -8.25 -13.34 -25.16
N THR A 222 -8.44 -14.63 -24.91
CA THR A 222 -9.67 -15.11 -24.25
C THR A 222 -9.73 -14.77 -22.76
N LEU A 223 -8.58 -14.56 -22.10
CA LEU A 223 -8.51 -14.17 -20.70
C LEU A 223 -7.75 -12.85 -20.53
N ILE A 224 -8.44 -11.85 -20.02
CA ILE A 224 -7.85 -10.57 -19.65
C ILE A 224 -7.73 -10.52 -18.12
N ARG A 225 -6.53 -10.11 -17.65
CA ARG A 225 -6.26 -9.87 -16.24
C ARG A 225 -6.36 -8.39 -15.95
N TYR A 226 -7.30 -8.02 -15.10
CA TYR A 226 -7.58 -6.63 -14.73
C TYR A 226 -6.64 -6.16 -13.62
N PHE A 227 -6.21 -4.91 -13.69
CA PHE A 227 -5.20 -4.31 -12.78
C PHE A 227 -5.72 -3.08 -12.02
N SER A 228 -6.94 -2.61 -12.33
CA SER A 228 -7.54 -1.45 -11.69
C SER A 228 -6.62 -0.21 -11.75
N ILE A 229 -6.31 0.39 -10.60
CA ILE A 229 -5.43 1.56 -10.46
C ILE A 229 -3.99 1.17 -10.07
N TYR A 230 -3.67 -0.11 -10.01
CA TYR A 230 -2.36 -0.64 -9.60
C TYR A 230 -1.39 -0.74 -10.78
N SER A 231 -0.13 -1.07 -10.47
CA SER A 231 0.92 -1.27 -11.46
C SER A 231 0.58 -2.37 -12.47
N ASP A 232 0.06 -3.47 -11.95
CA ASP A 232 -0.27 -4.70 -12.68
C ASP A 232 -1.33 -5.54 -11.94
N ALA A 233 -1.79 -6.60 -12.61
CA ALA A 233 -2.83 -7.47 -12.09
C ALA A 233 -2.39 -8.31 -10.87
N ALA A 234 -1.10 -8.61 -10.71
CA ALA A 234 -0.63 -9.37 -9.55
C ALA A 234 -0.61 -8.48 -8.30
N ASN A 235 -0.06 -7.28 -8.42
CA ASN A 235 -0.06 -6.27 -7.36
C ASN A 235 -1.49 -5.95 -6.92
N PHE A 236 -2.41 -5.74 -7.87
CA PHE A 236 -3.83 -5.53 -7.58
C PHE A 236 -4.47 -6.72 -6.85
N GLY A 237 -4.38 -7.93 -7.41
CA GLY A 237 -5.07 -9.10 -6.87
C GLY A 237 -4.60 -9.49 -5.47
N ILE A 238 -3.27 -9.44 -5.23
CA ILE A 238 -2.65 -9.75 -3.94
C ILE A 238 -2.95 -8.65 -2.93
N GLY A 239 -2.86 -7.37 -3.34
CA GLY A 239 -3.24 -6.23 -2.49
C GLY A 239 -4.70 -6.29 -2.05
N MET A 240 -5.62 -6.63 -2.97
CA MET A 240 -7.04 -6.81 -2.64
C MET A 240 -7.27 -7.99 -1.69
N ALA A 241 -6.62 -9.14 -1.91
CA ALA A 241 -6.74 -10.29 -1.02
C ALA A 241 -6.25 -9.96 0.40
N SER A 242 -5.10 -9.30 0.53
CA SER A 242 -4.54 -8.88 1.82
C SER A 242 -5.42 -7.84 2.52
N THR A 243 -5.94 -6.88 1.76
CA THR A 243 -6.91 -5.89 2.28
C THR A 243 -8.21 -6.55 2.72
N ALA A 244 -8.72 -7.54 1.96
CA ALA A 244 -9.90 -8.30 2.32
C ALA A 244 -9.74 -9.00 3.68
N VAL A 245 -8.61 -9.65 3.92
CA VAL A 245 -8.29 -10.26 5.22
C VAL A 245 -8.41 -9.26 6.36
N ALA A 246 -7.76 -8.10 6.25
CA ALA A 246 -7.81 -7.07 7.28
C ALA A 246 -9.25 -6.64 7.57
N PHE A 247 -9.98 -6.24 6.53
CA PHE A 247 -11.30 -5.65 6.69
C PHE A 247 -12.38 -6.66 7.11
N LEU A 248 -12.28 -7.92 6.69
CA LEU A 248 -13.14 -8.98 7.20
C LEU A 248 -12.94 -9.19 8.71
N ILE A 249 -11.68 -9.20 9.18
CA ILE A 249 -11.37 -9.31 10.60
C ILE A 249 -11.86 -8.07 11.37
N PHE A 250 -11.66 -6.86 10.83
CA PHE A 250 -12.20 -5.63 11.43
C PHE A 250 -13.72 -5.68 11.54
N ALA A 251 -14.42 -6.20 10.52
CA ALA A 251 -15.87 -6.36 10.55
C ALA A 251 -16.32 -7.36 11.62
N LEU A 252 -15.62 -8.49 11.78
CA LEU A 252 -15.93 -9.50 12.77
C LEU A 252 -15.73 -9.01 14.21
N THR A 253 -14.72 -8.16 14.43
CA THR A 253 -14.30 -7.73 15.78
C THR A 253 -14.88 -6.39 16.19
N SER A 254 -15.37 -5.58 15.22
CA SER A 254 -15.96 -4.28 15.50
C SER A 254 -17.26 -4.42 16.31
N ARG A 255 -17.37 -3.65 17.39
CA ARG A 255 -18.58 -3.56 18.22
C ARG A 255 -19.59 -2.56 17.65
N ILE A 256 -19.14 -1.57 16.89
CA ILE A 256 -19.96 -0.51 16.34
C ILE A 256 -20.54 -0.93 15.01
N TRP A 257 -21.88 -0.99 14.90
CA TRP A 257 -22.59 -1.49 13.73
C TRP A 257 -22.23 -0.77 12.42
N LYS A 258 -22.02 0.55 12.48
CA LYS A 258 -21.63 1.33 11.30
C LYS A 258 -20.27 0.95 10.76
N HIS A 259 -19.28 0.80 11.66
CA HIS A 259 -17.93 0.34 11.31
C HIS A 259 -18.00 -1.07 10.74
N ARG A 260 -18.78 -1.97 11.39
CA ARG A 260 -18.96 -3.35 10.95
C ARG A 260 -19.49 -3.45 9.53
N ILE A 261 -20.55 -2.68 9.18
CA ILE A 261 -21.11 -2.68 7.81
C ILE A 261 -20.08 -2.17 6.82
N PHE A 262 -19.42 -1.05 7.09
CA PHE A 262 -18.42 -0.48 6.19
C PHE A 262 -17.26 -1.45 5.97
N PHE A 263 -16.70 -2.01 7.02
CA PHE A 263 -15.60 -2.96 6.92
C PHE A 263 -16.02 -4.25 6.20
N LEU A 264 -17.24 -4.71 6.42
CA LEU A 264 -17.78 -5.86 5.69
C LEU A 264 -17.92 -5.57 4.19
N LEU A 265 -18.39 -4.40 3.81
CA LEU A 265 -18.50 -3.96 2.41
C LEU A 265 -17.12 -3.91 1.74
N VAL A 266 -16.12 -3.33 2.43
CA VAL A 266 -14.74 -3.30 1.93
C VAL A 266 -14.20 -4.72 1.79
N GLY A 267 -14.30 -5.55 2.84
CA GLY A 267 -13.79 -6.91 2.83
C GLY A 267 -14.43 -7.78 1.74
N ALA A 268 -15.75 -7.71 1.59
CA ALA A 268 -16.47 -8.45 0.54
C ALA A 268 -16.13 -7.94 -0.87
N GLY A 269 -16.07 -6.61 -1.05
CA GLY A 269 -15.69 -6.00 -2.31
C GLY A 269 -14.27 -6.38 -2.75
N CYS A 270 -13.30 -6.32 -1.84
CA CYS A 270 -11.91 -6.71 -2.10
C CYS A 270 -11.79 -8.23 -2.37
N THR A 271 -12.54 -9.07 -1.65
CA THR A 271 -12.61 -10.51 -1.93
C THR A 271 -13.13 -10.79 -3.34
N TRP A 272 -14.15 -10.07 -3.77
CA TRP A 272 -14.64 -10.18 -5.15
C TRP A 272 -13.60 -9.67 -6.15
N ALA A 273 -12.97 -8.52 -5.89
CA ALA A 273 -12.07 -7.85 -6.82
C ALA A 273 -10.76 -8.62 -7.09
N MET A 274 -10.33 -9.51 -6.19
CA MET A 274 -9.16 -10.34 -6.44
C MET A 274 -9.35 -11.33 -7.61
N PHE A 275 -10.60 -11.79 -7.90
CA PHE A 275 -10.86 -12.76 -8.97
C PHE A 275 -10.62 -12.20 -10.38
N PRO A 276 -11.11 -11.00 -10.76
CA PRO A 276 -10.82 -10.39 -12.06
C PRO A 276 -9.32 -10.19 -12.34
N SER A 277 -8.49 -10.05 -11.30
CA SER A 277 -7.03 -9.97 -11.48
C SER A 277 -6.43 -11.24 -12.11
N GLY A 278 -7.11 -12.37 -11.99
CA GLY A 278 -6.61 -13.66 -12.43
C GLY A 278 -5.31 -14.09 -11.75
N THR A 279 -4.99 -13.51 -10.59
CA THR A 279 -3.76 -13.81 -9.83
C THR A 279 -4.00 -14.97 -8.87
N ARG A 280 -3.45 -16.12 -9.21
CA ARG A 280 -3.65 -17.36 -8.45
C ARG A 280 -3.16 -17.29 -7.00
N THR A 281 -2.04 -16.61 -6.79
CA THR A 281 -1.45 -16.41 -5.44
C THR A 281 -2.37 -15.66 -4.49
N ALA A 282 -3.28 -14.82 -5.00
CA ALA A 282 -4.21 -14.04 -4.18
C ALA A 282 -5.12 -14.91 -3.28
N ILE A 283 -5.52 -16.10 -3.76
CA ILE A 283 -6.29 -17.06 -2.95
C ILE A 283 -5.45 -17.54 -1.76
N PHE A 284 -4.20 -17.92 -2.01
CA PHE A 284 -3.32 -18.38 -0.93
C PHE A 284 -3.03 -17.29 0.08
N CYS A 285 -2.97 -16.01 -0.35
CA CYS A 285 -2.84 -14.85 0.54
C CYS A 285 -4.05 -14.75 1.49
N LEU A 286 -5.26 -14.88 0.95
CA LEU A 286 -6.48 -14.89 1.75
C LEU A 286 -6.43 -16.03 2.79
N PHE A 287 -5.97 -17.21 2.38
CA PHE A 287 -5.83 -18.37 3.27
C PHE A 287 -4.81 -18.15 4.37
N ALA A 288 -3.61 -17.72 4.03
CA ALA A 288 -2.57 -17.47 5.00
C ALA A 288 -3.00 -16.48 6.07
N GLY A 289 -3.63 -15.38 5.66
CA GLY A 289 -4.12 -14.38 6.58
C GLY A 289 -5.17 -14.93 7.55
N ILE A 290 -6.14 -15.69 7.05
CA ILE A 290 -7.18 -16.28 7.91
C ILE A 290 -6.60 -17.36 8.82
N THR A 291 -5.66 -18.16 8.35
CA THR A 291 -4.97 -19.16 9.19
C THR A 291 -4.27 -18.49 10.37
N VAL A 292 -3.56 -17.37 10.13
CA VAL A 292 -2.94 -16.61 11.21
C VAL A 292 -3.99 -16.03 12.17
N TYR A 293 -5.14 -15.58 11.67
CA TYR A 293 -6.21 -15.07 12.52
C TYR A 293 -6.76 -16.13 13.49
N ILE A 294 -6.83 -17.38 13.08
CA ILE A 294 -7.25 -18.50 13.95
C ILE A 294 -6.40 -18.51 15.22
N PHE A 295 -5.08 -18.34 15.09
CA PHE A 295 -4.16 -18.31 16.24
C PHE A 295 -4.28 -17.00 17.05
N LEU A 296 -4.43 -15.84 16.39
CA LEU A 296 -4.50 -14.54 17.05
C LEU A 296 -5.85 -14.27 17.73
N SER A 297 -6.93 -14.90 17.30
CA SER A 297 -8.29 -14.65 17.81
C SER A 297 -8.48 -15.05 19.27
N LYS A 298 -7.70 -15.98 19.80
CA LYS A 298 -7.84 -16.58 21.14
C LYS A 298 -9.26 -17.14 21.41
N SER A 299 -10.05 -17.42 20.38
CA SER A 299 -11.44 -17.83 20.51
C SER A 299 -11.76 -19.03 19.65
N PHE A 300 -11.94 -20.17 20.26
CA PHE A 300 -12.39 -21.39 19.57
C PHE A 300 -13.76 -21.22 18.89
N LYS A 301 -14.63 -20.37 19.45
CA LYS A 301 -15.95 -20.07 18.87
C LYS A 301 -15.87 -19.38 17.50
N ILE A 302 -14.78 -18.69 17.22
CA ILE A 302 -14.51 -18.05 15.92
C ILE A 302 -13.60 -18.93 15.08
N ALA A 303 -12.58 -19.52 15.69
CA ALA A 303 -11.57 -20.33 15.00
C ALA A 303 -12.19 -21.55 14.31
N VAL A 304 -13.02 -22.32 15.01
CA VAL A 304 -13.59 -23.59 14.49
C VAL A 304 -14.52 -23.35 13.29
N PRO A 305 -15.56 -22.48 13.33
CA PRO A 305 -16.41 -22.22 12.18
C PRO A 305 -15.62 -21.65 10.98
N LEU A 306 -14.65 -20.80 11.25
CA LEU A 306 -13.83 -20.20 10.21
C LEU A 306 -12.95 -21.23 9.51
N THR A 307 -12.34 -22.15 10.27
CA THR A 307 -11.55 -23.25 9.73
C THR A 307 -12.41 -24.20 8.87
N ILE A 308 -13.62 -24.53 9.34
CA ILE A 308 -14.55 -25.39 8.59
C ILE A 308 -15.00 -24.71 7.30
N PHE A 309 -15.46 -23.48 7.38
CA PHE A 309 -15.88 -22.70 6.19
C PHE A 309 -14.76 -22.62 5.16
N PHE A 310 -13.55 -22.39 5.64
CA PHE A 310 -12.38 -22.23 4.83
C PHE A 310 -11.92 -23.56 4.21
N GLY A 311 -11.89 -24.63 5.00
CA GLY A 311 -11.60 -25.97 4.51
C GLY A 311 -12.59 -26.41 3.43
N LEU A 312 -13.88 -26.10 3.63
CA LEU A 312 -14.93 -26.36 2.63
C LEU A 312 -14.70 -25.54 1.35
N PHE A 313 -14.35 -24.27 1.47
CA PHE A 313 -14.07 -23.43 0.31
C PHE A 313 -12.86 -23.92 -0.50
N VAL A 314 -11.77 -24.32 0.18
CA VAL A 314 -10.60 -24.94 -0.48
C VAL A 314 -10.99 -26.24 -1.16
N PHE A 315 -11.75 -27.10 -0.45
CA PHE A 315 -12.24 -28.35 -1.01
C PHE A 315 -13.06 -28.14 -2.28
N LEU A 316 -13.99 -27.19 -2.26
CA LEU A 316 -14.80 -26.85 -3.44
C LEU A 316 -13.95 -26.33 -4.60
N LEU A 317 -12.94 -25.52 -4.33
CA LEU A 317 -12.04 -25.02 -5.36
C LEU A 317 -11.09 -26.10 -5.91
N ALA A 318 -10.53 -26.95 -5.05
CA ALA A 318 -9.51 -27.91 -5.46
C ALA A 318 -10.09 -29.20 -6.07
N PHE A 319 -11.21 -29.69 -5.52
CA PHE A 319 -11.73 -31.02 -5.80
C PHE A 319 -13.07 -31.07 -6.53
N THR A 320 -13.72 -29.92 -6.79
CA THR A 320 -14.99 -29.89 -7.53
C THR A 320 -14.90 -29.13 -8.82
N THR A 321 -15.89 -29.27 -9.71
CA THR A 321 -16.00 -28.54 -10.98
C THR A 321 -16.97 -27.33 -10.88
N ILE A 322 -17.49 -27.03 -9.68
CA ILE A 322 -18.44 -25.95 -9.45
C ILE A 322 -17.82 -24.61 -9.86
N GLY A 323 -18.53 -23.86 -10.70
CA GLY A 323 -18.05 -22.55 -11.20
C GLY A 323 -17.09 -22.64 -12.39
N ASN A 324 -16.84 -23.79 -13.00
CA ASN A 324 -15.95 -23.93 -14.16
C ASN A 324 -16.42 -23.16 -15.42
N SER A 325 -17.67 -22.77 -15.49
CA SER A 325 -18.18 -21.84 -16.52
C SER A 325 -17.52 -20.45 -16.41
N ASN A 326 -17.13 -20.05 -15.22
CA ASN A 326 -16.43 -18.79 -14.99
C ASN A 326 -14.91 -18.96 -15.20
N GLN A 327 -14.37 -18.25 -16.18
CA GLN A 327 -12.97 -18.33 -16.55
C GLN A 327 -12.01 -17.89 -15.42
N SER A 328 -12.40 -16.91 -14.60
CA SER A 328 -11.60 -16.46 -13.45
C SER A 328 -11.52 -17.56 -12.37
N ILE A 329 -12.63 -18.26 -12.08
CA ILE A 329 -12.63 -19.39 -11.12
C ILE A 329 -11.79 -20.54 -11.66
N ARG A 330 -11.95 -20.89 -12.94
CA ARG A 330 -11.16 -21.93 -13.61
C ARG A 330 -9.65 -21.63 -13.54
N ARG A 331 -9.25 -20.36 -13.73
CA ARG A 331 -7.87 -19.95 -13.59
C ARG A 331 -7.38 -20.04 -12.14
N MET A 332 -8.18 -19.65 -11.16
CA MET A 332 -7.80 -19.79 -9.75
C MET A 332 -7.60 -21.27 -9.37
N ARG A 333 -8.44 -22.13 -9.91
CA ARG A 333 -8.34 -23.60 -9.72
C ARG A 333 -7.06 -24.18 -10.33
N SER A 334 -6.55 -23.62 -11.44
CA SER A 334 -5.29 -24.08 -12.04
C SER A 334 -4.08 -23.90 -11.11
N ALA A 335 -4.20 -23.13 -10.03
CA ALA A 335 -3.18 -23.02 -9.00
C ALA A 335 -2.88 -24.34 -8.27
N PHE A 336 -3.84 -25.28 -8.26
CA PHE A 336 -3.69 -26.61 -7.68
C PHE A 336 -3.16 -27.66 -8.69
N ASN A 337 -2.93 -27.26 -9.96
CA ASN A 337 -2.38 -28.13 -10.98
C ASN A 337 -0.85 -28.05 -11.01
N ARG A 338 -0.17 -29.18 -10.80
CA ARG A 338 1.30 -29.28 -10.77
C ARG A 338 1.97 -29.11 -12.15
N SER A 339 1.25 -29.34 -13.24
CA SER A 339 1.77 -29.26 -14.62
C SER A 339 1.64 -27.86 -15.25
N ASP A 340 1.54 -26.80 -14.45
CA ASP A 340 1.40 -25.43 -14.94
C ASP A 340 2.71 -24.91 -15.54
N ALA A 341 2.65 -24.49 -16.82
CA ALA A 341 3.80 -23.99 -17.56
C ALA A 341 4.52 -22.80 -16.87
N SER A 342 3.77 -21.93 -16.19
CA SER A 342 4.33 -20.81 -15.44
C SER A 342 5.14 -21.25 -14.22
N ALA A 343 4.73 -22.34 -13.54
CA ALA A 343 5.50 -22.91 -12.45
C ALA A 343 6.81 -23.53 -12.94
N THR A 344 6.75 -24.27 -14.07
CA THR A 344 7.93 -24.88 -14.68
C THR A 344 8.96 -23.82 -15.10
N THR A 345 8.54 -22.73 -15.76
CA THR A 345 9.43 -21.62 -16.16
C THR A 345 10.12 -21.01 -14.94
N ARG A 346 9.41 -20.78 -13.83
CA ARG A 346 10.00 -20.27 -12.59
C ARG A 346 11.07 -21.21 -12.04
N THR A 347 10.78 -22.50 -12.00
CA THR A 347 11.76 -23.51 -11.52
C THR A 347 13.03 -23.47 -12.35
N VAL A 348 12.93 -23.44 -13.70
CA VAL A 348 14.08 -23.37 -14.60
C VAL A 348 14.88 -22.07 -14.40
N ASN A 349 14.18 -20.93 -14.24
CA ASN A 349 14.84 -19.65 -13.97
C ASN A 349 15.58 -19.68 -12.63
N GLN A 350 14.97 -20.18 -11.59
CA GLN A 350 15.58 -20.28 -10.26
C GLN A 350 16.77 -21.25 -10.23
N GLU A 351 16.69 -22.39 -10.91
CA GLU A 351 17.81 -23.31 -11.05
C GLU A 351 19.00 -22.67 -11.80
N THR A 352 18.69 -21.87 -12.82
CA THR A 352 19.72 -21.11 -13.55
C THR A 352 20.35 -20.06 -12.64
N MET A 353 19.55 -19.28 -11.92
CA MET A 353 20.03 -18.29 -10.97
C MET A 353 20.91 -18.91 -9.89
N ARG A 354 20.48 -20.05 -9.34
CA ARG A 354 21.22 -20.80 -8.31
C ARG A 354 22.64 -21.14 -8.72
N LYS A 355 22.89 -21.49 -9.98
CA LYS A 355 24.21 -21.81 -10.49
C LYS A 355 25.17 -20.61 -10.43
N TYR A 356 24.69 -19.43 -10.82
CA TYR A 356 25.49 -18.22 -10.77
C TYR A 356 25.65 -17.68 -9.35
N LEU A 357 24.58 -17.70 -8.54
CA LEU A 357 24.59 -17.17 -7.18
C LEU A 357 25.34 -18.07 -6.20
N ALA A 358 25.64 -19.31 -6.54
CA ALA A 358 26.53 -20.16 -5.76
C ALA A 358 27.94 -19.55 -5.64
N GLU A 359 28.38 -18.78 -6.62
CA GLU A 359 29.68 -18.08 -6.65
C GLU A 359 29.57 -16.60 -6.22
N ALA A 360 28.36 -16.12 -5.95
CA ALA A 360 28.07 -14.74 -5.57
C ALA A 360 27.20 -14.69 -4.29
N PRO A 361 27.75 -14.98 -3.11
CA PRO A 361 26.99 -15.04 -1.86
C PRO A 361 26.36 -13.68 -1.46
N TRP A 362 26.90 -12.56 -1.94
CA TRP A 362 26.37 -11.20 -1.82
C TRP A 362 25.46 -10.77 -2.96
N GLY A 363 25.16 -11.66 -3.93
CA GLY A 363 24.37 -11.33 -5.12
C GLY A 363 25.14 -10.50 -6.14
N ILE A 364 24.43 -9.92 -7.12
CA ILE A 364 25.04 -9.09 -8.16
C ILE A 364 25.17 -7.61 -7.78
N GLY A 365 24.70 -7.22 -6.60
CA GLY A 365 24.64 -5.85 -6.12
C GLY A 365 23.26 -5.23 -6.31
N ILE A 366 22.85 -4.41 -5.33
CA ILE A 366 21.54 -3.71 -5.34
C ILE A 366 21.53 -2.72 -6.52
N GLY A 367 20.45 -2.75 -7.33
CA GLY A 367 20.26 -1.86 -8.47
C GLY A 367 20.97 -2.31 -9.76
N MET A 368 21.75 -3.39 -9.73
CA MET A 368 22.34 -3.97 -10.94
C MET A 368 21.25 -4.61 -11.81
N ASN A 369 21.17 -4.17 -13.06
CA ASN A 369 20.15 -4.61 -14.00
C ASN A 369 20.71 -4.76 -15.43
N TYR A 370 19.84 -5.07 -16.38
CA TYR A 370 20.21 -5.23 -17.77
C TYR A 370 20.93 -4.00 -18.36
N ASP A 371 20.56 -2.79 -17.97
CA ASP A 371 21.09 -1.57 -18.62
C ASP A 371 22.53 -1.24 -18.15
N ASN A 372 22.88 -1.63 -16.91
CA ASN A 372 24.16 -1.26 -16.30
C ASN A 372 25.17 -2.42 -16.18
N VAL A 373 24.78 -3.67 -16.48
CA VAL A 373 25.69 -4.82 -16.53
C VAL A 373 26.09 -5.10 -17.98
N PRO A 374 27.37 -4.99 -18.40
CA PRO A 374 27.81 -5.19 -19.79
C PRO A 374 27.54 -6.59 -20.34
N ALA A 375 27.39 -6.72 -21.67
CA ALA A 375 27.04 -7.97 -22.31
C ALA A 375 28.09 -9.09 -22.13
N ASN A 376 29.36 -8.74 -21.98
CA ASN A 376 30.47 -9.66 -21.75
C ASN A 376 30.68 -10.04 -20.27
N ASN A 377 29.87 -9.46 -19.36
CA ASN A 377 29.98 -9.75 -17.92
C ASN A 377 29.45 -11.15 -17.61
N LYS A 378 30.11 -11.88 -16.73
CA LYS A 378 29.73 -13.21 -16.24
C LYS A 378 28.30 -13.26 -15.70
N TYR A 379 27.88 -12.20 -15.00
CA TYR A 379 26.59 -12.11 -14.35
C TYR A 379 25.49 -11.44 -15.21
N ARG A 380 25.82 -11.08 -16.49
CA ARG A 380 24.84 -10.49 -17.42
C ARG A 380 23.57 -11.33 -17.53
N LYS A 381 23.70 -12.66 -17.56
CA LYS A 381 22.54 -13.55 -17.64
C LYS A 381 21.61 -13.41 -16.45
N LEU A 382 22.12 -13.21 -15.22
CA LEU A 382 21.29 -12.95 -14.04
C LEU A 382 20.45 -11.69 -14.21
N SER A 383 21.05 -10.60 -14.69
CA SER A 383 20.32 -9.33 -14.88
C SER A 383 19.22 -9.40 -15.96
N THR A 384 19.17 -10.46 -16.77
CA THR A 384 18.16 -10.68 -17.82
C THR A 384 17.05 -11.66 -17.40
N LEU A 385 17.28 -12.48 -16.38
CA LEU A 385 16.29 -13.44 -15.90
C LEU A 385 15.25 -12.72 -15.04
N PRO A 386 13.94 -12.82 -15.38
CA PRO A 386 12.90 -12.20 -14.56
C PRO A 386 12.81 -12.89 -13.20
N PRO A 387 12.96 -12.15 -12.10
CA PRO A 387 12.78 -12.69 -10.77
C PRO A 387 11.29 -12.71 -10.42
N ASP A 388 10.54 -13.69 -10.88
CA ASP A 388 9.08 -13.80 -10.73
C ASP A 388 8.54 -13.75 -9.28
N SER A 389 9.40 -13.50 -8.30
CA SER A 389 9.13 -13.44 -6.86
C SER A 389 9.95 -12.31 -6.25
N GLU A 390 9.39 -11.63 -5.23
CA GLU A 390 10.13 -10.63 -4.45
C GLU A 390 11.36 -11.24 -3.75
N TYR A 391 11.21 -12.44 -3.20
CA TYR A 391 12.30 -13.13 -2.51
C TYR A 391 13.42 -13.53 -3.47
N VAL A 392 13.07 -13.93 -4.70
CA VAL A 392 14.06 -14.21 -5.74
C VAL A 392 14.75 -12.94 -6.21
N PHE A 393 14.01 -11.83 -6.29
CA PHE A 393 14.57 -10.50 -6.59
C PHE A 393 15.60 -10.08 -5.54
N ILE A 394 15.26 -10.20 -4.25
CA ILE A 394 16.19 -9.90 -3.16
C ILE A 394 17.40 -10.82 -3.22
N TRP A 395 17.18 -12.12 -3.40
CA TRP A 395 18.25 -13.10 -3.54
C TRP A 395 19.19 -12.79 -4.71
N GLN A 396 18.66 -12.42 -5.85
CA GLN A 396 19.45 -12.05 -7.04
C GLN A 396 20.39 -10.87 -6.74
N HIS A 397 19.89 -9.84 -6.05
CA HIS A 397 20.61 -8.59 -5.81
C HIS A 397 21.55 -8.65 -4.60
N THR A 398 21.17 -9.38 -3.56
CA THR A 398 21.87 -9.39 -2.25
C THR A 398 22.38 -10.76 -1.84
N GLY A 399 22.25 -11.77 -2.72
CA GLY A 399 22.71 -13.12 -2.51
C GLY A 399 22.03 -13.86 -1.35
N ILE A 400 22.60 -15.00 -0.98
CA ILE A 400 22.06 -15.82 0.11
C ILE A 400 22.15 -15.08 1.47
N ILE A 401 23.14 -14.22 1.63
CA ILE A 401 23.34 -13.44 2.85
C ILE A 401 22.17 -12.46 2.99
N GLY A 402 21.89 -11.64 1.97
CA GLY A 402 20.83 -10.62 2.06
C GLY A 402 19.43 -11.21 2.17
N ILE A 403 19.12 -12.26 1.41
CA ILE A 403 17.80 -12.90 1.56
C ILE A 403 17.60 -13.50 2.95
N THR A 404 18.65 -14.05 3.56
CA THR A 404 18.60 -14.56 4.93
C THR A 404 18.34 -13.42 5.93
N PHE A 405 19.05 -12.29 5.81
CA PHE A 405 18.81 -11.11 6.64
C PHE A 405 17.37 -10.58 6.46
N PHE A 406 16.88 -10.49 5.23
CA PHE A 406 15.52 -10.04 4.95
C PHE A 406 14.47 -10.94 5.59
N LEU A 407 14.61 -12.25 5.48
CA LEU A 407 13.68 -13.22 6.07
C LEU A 407 13.70 -13.16 7.61
N ILE A 408 14.87 -13.06 8.21
CA ILE A 408 15.04 -12.95 9.67
C ILE A 408 14.40 -11.66 10.17
N THR A 409 14.73 -10.51 9.57
CA THR A 409 14.18 -9.21 9.98
C THR A 409 12.67 -9.16 9.80
N THR A 410 12.15 -9.69 8.69
CA THR A 410 10.70 -9.79 8.44
C THR A 410 10.01 -10.69 9.47
N ALA A 411 10.60 -11.82 9.81
CA ALA A 411 10.09 -12.72 10.84
C ALA A 411 10.08 -12.05 12.23
N ILE A 412 11.14 -11.34 12.59
CA ILE A 412 11.23 -10.59 13.86
C ILE A 412 10.13 -9.53 13.93
N MET A 413 9.94 -8.75 12.87
CA MET A 413 8.88 -7.73 12.81
C MET A 413 7.49 -8.34 12.98
N PHE A 414 7.21 -9.44 12.30
CA PHE A 414 5.92 -10.10 12.36
C PHE A 414 5.65 -10.78 13.71
N ILE A 415 6.61 -11.56 14.23
CA ILE A 415 6.48 -12.25 15.52
C ILE A 415 6.32 -11.23 16.66
N GLY A 416 7.08 -10.14 16.62
CA GLY A 416 6.95 -9.03 17.57
C GLY A 416 5.57 -8.39 17.53
N ALA A 417 4.99 -8.16 16.34
CA ALA A 417 3.64 -7.64 16.18
C ALA A 417 2.58 -8.62 16.74
N CYS A 418 2.72 -9.92 16.44
CA CYS A 418 1.86 -10.95 17.00
C CYS A 418 1.92 -10.98 18.54
N TRP A 419 3.12 -10.84 19.10
CA TRP A 419 3.32 -10.73 20.55
C TRP A 419 2.56 -9.55 21.14
N VAL A 420 2.66 -8.36 20.50
CA VAL A 420 1.91 -7.17 20.92
C VAL A 420 0.40 -7.44 20.93
N VAL A 421 -0.15 -8.00 19.86
CA VAL A 421 -1.58 -8.33 19.74
C VAL A 421 -2.01 -9.31 20.83
N LEU A 422 -1.21 -10.34 21.11
CA LEU A 422 -1.57 -11.40 22.03
C LEU A 422 -1.46 -10.98 23.50
N PHE A 423 -0.46 -10.16 23.85
CA PHE A 423 -0.10 -9.94 25.25
C PHE A 423 -0.20 -8.48 25.71
N LYS A 424 -0.14 -7.50 24.80
CA LYS A 424 -0.14 -6.08 25.15
C LYS A 424 -1.51 -5.42 24.99
N ILE A 425 -2.36 -5.91 24.07
CA ILE A 425 -3.68 -5.31 23.80
C ILE A 425 -4.75 -6.05 24.56
N LYS A 426 -5.50 -5.34 25.44
CA LYS A 426 -6.57 -5.88 26.25
C LYS A 426 -7.95 -5.73 25.60
N SER A 427 -8.22 -4.59 24.98
CA SER A 427 -9.50 -4.30 24.32
C SER A 427 -9.76 -5.25 23.15
N PRO A 428 -10.90 -5.97 23.10
CA PRO A 428 -11.18 -6.94 22.04
C PRO A 428 -11.26 -6.32 20.64
N SER A 429 -11.85 -5.13 20.51
CA SER A 429 -11.99 -4.44 19.23
C SER A 429 -10.65 -3.93 18.72
N LEU A 430 -9.83 -3.33 19.60
CA LEU A 430 -8.49 -2.88 19.25
C LEU A 430 -7.57 -4.05 18.90
N ARG A 431 -7.66 -5.17 19.65
CA ARG A 431 -6.98 -6.43 19.35
C ARG A 431 -7.39 -6.96 17.98
N GLY A 432 -8.68 -6.84 17.63
CA GLY A 432 -9.18 -7.19 16.32
C GLY A 432 -8.53 -6.39 15.20
N ILE A 433 -8.34 -5.09 15.39
CA ILE A 433 -7.61 -4.23 14.44
C ILE A 433 -6.17 -4.72 14.30
N GLY A 434 -5.46 -4.90 15.41
CA GLY A 434 -4.08 -5.42 15.40
C GLY A 434 -3.97 -6.79 14.74
N SER A 435 -4.90 -7.71 15.03
CA SER A 435 -4.95 -9.02 14.37
C SER A 435 -5.13 -8.91 12.86
N GLY A 436 -6.05 -8.06 12.41
CA GLY A 436 -6.30 -7.86 10.97
C GLY A 436 -5.08 -7.30 10.25
N LEU A 437 -4.37 -6.35 10.87
CA LEU A 437 -3.13 -5.79 10.31
C LEU A 437 -2.01 -6.84 10.22
N CYS A 438 -1.81 -7.65 11.26
CA CYS A 438 -0.85 -8.76 11.24
C CYS A 438 -1.21 -9.80 10.16
N CYS A 439 -2.49 -10.16 10.05
CA CYS A 439 -2.96 -11.13 9.07
C CYS A 439 -2.81 -10.64 7.63
N ALA A 440 -3.07 -9.35 7.39
CA ALA A 440 -2.85 -8.72 6.10
C ALA A 440 -1.36 -8.67 5.73
N PHE A 441 -0.48 -8.43 6.71
CA PHE A 441 0.96 -8.46 6.49
C PHE A 441 1.46 -9.85 6.08
N VAL A 442 1.01 -10.92 6.72
CA VAL A 442 1.37 -12.28 6.28
C VAL A 442 0.80 -12.59 4.90
N ALA A 443 -0.42 -12.15 4.64
CA ALA A 443 -1.04 -12.36 3.33
C ALA A 443 -0.20 -11.73 2.20
N ILE A 444 0.24 -10.48 2.36
CA ILE A 444 1.07 -9.82 1.34
C ILE A 444 2.47 -10.44 1.27
N GLN A 445 3.06 -10.88 2.39
CA GLN A 445 4.35 -11.58 2.40
C GLN A 445 4.28 -12.88 1.60
N LEU A 446 3.22 -13.68 1.80
CA LEU A 446 3.00 -14.86 0.96
C LEU A 446 2.81 -14.49 -0.52
N GLY A 447 2.16 -13.36 -0.78
CA GLY A 447 2.03 -12.80 -2.13
C GLY A 447 3.37 -12.54 -2.79
N GLY A 448 4.35 -12.05 -2.03
CA GLY A 448 5.72 -11.81 -2.45
C GLY A 448 6.47 -13.06 -2.91
N TYR A 449 6.09 -14.24 -2.43
CA TYR A 449 6.64 -15.50 -2.93
C TYR A 449 6.25 -15.78 -4.39
N GLY A 450 5.05 -15.44 -4.78
CA GLY A 450 4.56 -15.69 -6.14
C GLY A 450 4.71 -14.53 -7.12
N ASN A 451 4.95 -13.32 -6.66
CA ASN A 451 5.05 -12.12 -7.49
C ASN A 451 5.82 -11.02 -6.76
N GLN A 452 6.36 -10.06 -7.50
CA GLN A 452 6.96 -8.86 -6.92
C GLN A 452 5.86 -7.88 -6.51
N VAL A 453 5.52 -7.79 -5.23
CA VAL A 453 4.41 -6.97 -4.71
C VAL A 453 4.71 -6.28 -3.39
N LEU A 454 5.78 -6.67 -2.69
CA LEU A 454 6.08 -6.16 -1.34
C LEU A 454 6.57 -4.71 -1.38
N MET A 455 7.34 -4.37 -2.42
CA MET A 455 7.96 -3.05 -2.59
C MET A 455 7.19 -2.18 -3.58
N GLN A 456 6.04 -2.64 -4.07
CA GLN A 456 5.21 -1.89 -5.01
C GLN A 456 4.12 -1.08 -4.31
N PHE A 457 3.85 0.13 -4.83
CA PHE A 457 2.73 0.94 -4.40
C PHE A 457 1.39 0.37 -4.91
N PRO A 458 0.33 0.50 -4.11
CA PRO A 458 0.25 1.08 -2.76
C PRO A 458 0.66 0.11 -1.65
N ASN A 459 0.96 -1.15 -1.95
CA ASN A 459 1.08 -2.23 -0.99
C ASN A 459 2.19 -2.01 0.04
N CYS A 460 3.37 -1.54 -0.36
CA CYS A 460 4.49 -1.35 0.56
C CYS A 460 4.11 -0.41 1.72
N LEU A 461 3.53 0.76 1.45
CA LEU A 461 3.14 1.70 2.50
C LEU A 461 2.01 1.16 3.37
N VAL A 462 0.97 0.60 2.73
CA VAL A 462 -0.23 0.13 3.45
C VAL A 462 0.09 -0.99 4.41
N PHE A 463 0.85 -2.01 3.99
CA PHE A 463 1.06 -3.20 4.81
C PHE A 463 2.23 -3.06 5.78
N TYR A 464 3.32 -2.39 5.42
CA TYR A 464 4.40 -2.09 6.37
C TYR A 464 3.97 -1.00 7.36
N GLY A 465 3.30 0.06 6.92
CA GLY A 465 2.70 1.06 7.79
C GLY A 465 1.61 0.46 8.69
N GLY A 466 0.78 -0.45 8.15
CA GLY A 466 -0.19 -1.21 8.93
C GLY A 466 0.46 -2.04 10.04
N LEU A 467 1.55 -2.77 9.73
CA LEU A 467 2.29 -3.52 10.75
C LEU A 467 2.91 -2.59 11.80
N ALA A 468 3.44 -1.43 11.39
CA ALA A 468 3.95 -0.41 12.30
C ALA A 468 2.88 0.06 13.29
N LEU A 469 1.65 0.27 12.82
CA LEU A 469 0.53 0.65 13.70
C LEU A 469 0.24 -0.39 14.77
N VAL A 470 0.46 -1.69 14.53
CA VAL A 470 0.27 -2.71 15.57
C VAL A 470 1.10 -2.40 16.82
N TYR A 471 2.34 -1.92 16.63
CA TYR A 471 3.22 -1.53 17.73
C TYR A 471 2.76 -0.25 18.45
N ALA A 472 1.98 0.61 17.78
CA ALA A 472 1.41 1.81 18.37
C ALA A 472 0.11 1.54 19.16
N LEU A 473 -0.64 0.46 18.84
CA LEU A 473 -1.95 0.18 19.44
C LEU A 473 -1.97 0.13 20.99
N PRO A 474 -0.97 -0.44 21.70
CA PRO A 474 -0.97 -0.44 23.16
C PRO A 474 -1.02 0.96 23.77
N PHE A 475 -0.48 1.97 23.10
CA PHE A 475 -0.51 3.35 23.56
C PHE A 475 -1.87 4.02 23.42
N PHE A 476 -2.79 3.41 22.68
CA PHE A 476 -4.17 3.89 22.49
C PHE A 476 -5.18 3.26 23.46
N GLU A 477 -4.77 2.24 24.23
CA GLU A 477 -5.69 1.37 24.98
C GLU A 477 -6.67 2.14 25.88
N GLY A 478 -6.18 3.14 26.63
CA GLY A 478 -7.02 3.96 27.50
C GLY A 478 -8.01 4.82 26.72
N GLU A 479 -7.49 5.61 25.77
CA GLU A 479 -8.28 6.51 24.93
C GLU A 479 -9.25 5.73 24.01
N TRP A 480 -8.90 4.50 23.62
CA TRP A 480 -9.75 3.66 22.76
C TRP A 480 -11.05 3.27 23.42
N LYS A 481 -11.00 2.91 24.70
CA LYS A 481 -12.18 2.53 25.45
C LYS A 481 -13.17 3.70 25.56
N GLU A 482 -12.69 4.87 25.93
CA GLU A 482 -13.50 6.09 26.02
C GLU A 482 -14.08 6.48 24.66
N TYR A 483 -13.27 6.41 23.60
CA TYR A 483 -13.70 6.68 22.24
C TYR A 483 -14.82 5.72 21.80
N GLU A 484 -14.66 4.42 22.02
CA GLU A 484 -15.65 3.40 21.68
C GLU A 484 -16.97 3.62 22.45
N GLU A 485 -16.90 3.91 23.75
CA GLU A 485 -18.07 4.22 24.60
C GLU A 485 -18.81 5.48 24.11
N SER A 486 -18.08 6.52 23.72
CA SER A 486 -18.66 7.74 23.14
C SER A 486 -19.43 7.49 21.84
N LEU A 487 -18.90 6.58 21.01
CA LEU A 487 -19.57 6.19 19.76
C LEU A 487 -20.82 5.34 20.02
N PHE A 488 -20.79 4.48 21.03
CA PHE A 488 -21.97 3.74 21.47
C PHE A 488 -23.08 4.67 21.95
N ALA A 489 -22.77 5.60 22.84
CA ALA A 489 -23.72 6.56 23.32
C ALA A 489 -24.42 7.34 22.20
N LYS A 490 -23.63 7.84 21.24
CA LYS A 490 -24.17 8.51 20.04
C LYS A 490 -25.04 7.59 19.17
N GLN A 491 -24.72 6.30 19.10
CA GLN A 491 -25.52 5.34 18.34
C GLN A 491 -26.87 5.06 18.99
N GLU A 492 -26.91 4.90 20.33
CA GLU A 492 -28.10 4.68 21.10
C GLU A 492 -29.03 5.92 21.09
N GLU A 493 -28.47 7.11 21.26
CA GLU A 493 -29.22 8.37 21.14
C GLU A 493 -29.90 8.50 19.76
N LYS A 494 -29.17 8.21 18.66
CA LYS A 494 -29.73 8.22 17.31
C LYS A 494 -30.87 7.20 17.11
N LYS A 495 -30.76 6.01 17.73
CA LYS A 495 -31.83 5.02 17.69
C LYS A 495 -33.05 5.51 18.42
N ARG A 496 -32.86 6.10 19.62
CA ARG A 496 -33.93 6.68 20.43
C ARG A 496 -34.68 7.78 19.70
N LEU A 497 -33.98 8.76 19.13
CA LEU A 497 -34.55 9.84 18.32
C LEU A 497 -35.33 9.33 17.09
N LYS A 498 -34.82 8.27 16.43
CA LYS A 498 -35.56 7.65 15.32
C LYS A 498 -36.84 6.97 15.76
N LEU A 499 -36.84 6.31 16.92
CA LEU A 499 -38.03 5.68 17.50
C LEU A 499 -39.07 6.72 17.92
N GLU A 500 -38.65 7.82 18.52
CA GLU A 500 -39.52 8.94 18.91
C GLU A 500 -40.17 9.58 17.68
N LYS A 501 -39.40 9.87 16.62
CA LYS A 501 -39.93 10.37 15.33
C LYS A 501 -40.92 9.40 14.68
N LYS A 502 -40.65 8.08 14.77
CA LYS A 502 -41.56 7.07 14.21
C LYS A 502 -42.85 6.91 15.01
N LYS A 503 -42.82 7.18 16.33
CA LYS A 503 -44.00 7.23 17.18
C LYS A 503 -44.83 8.50 16.90
N ALA A 504 -44.17 9.67 16.76
CA ALA A 504 -44.83 10.93 16.43
C ALA A 504 -45.50 10.96 15.04
N LEU A 505 -45.01 10.16 14.08
CA LEU A 505 -45.63 10.02 12.74
C LEU A 505 -46.77 9.00 12.69
N ARG A 506 -47.06 8.30 13.79
CA ARG A 506 -48.13 7.31 13.88
C ARG A 506 -49.30 7.80 14.71
N VAL A 507 -49.18 8.98 15.27
CA VAL A 507 -50.25 9.79 15.90
C VAL A 507 -50.69 10.86 14.93
#